data_79e572f73513a585fd6400b1aedd0e5e
#
_entry.id   79e572f73513a585fd6400b1aedd0e5e
#
_cell.length_a   1.000
_cell.length_b   1.000
_cell.length_c   1.000
_cell.angle_alpha   90.00
_cell.angle_beta   90.00
_cell.angle_gamma   90.00
#
_symmetry.space_group_name_H-M   'P 1'
#
loop_
_entity.id
_entity.type
_entity.pdbx_description
1 polymer ?
#
loop_
_entity_poly.entity_id
_entity_poly.type
_entity_poly.pdbx_seq_one_letter_code
_entity_poly.pdbx_strand_id
1 'polypeptide(L)'
;ALPNIISAPWYRDENRIMTMLPLVTLPLLVIGINALAECVSACAASASFAPSASSFSTKNSASSVPSLSSASAVSSVKNASFASNWIVLIAVFLVIAILAVSAQIVCPSRSAARDTIIAHSSLNQSDPNEQLTEQKIAVLRKVTERTGTQATIISDPLNGSMYAETLFNANMLYPIINARTDVPSAPFGKVETAFASGDAQQVLGTVCPLTDAPEYFLTMGDQAQSLQSFPYRAQYDSFHNEELIDTYVDGGTLVKVADYSQYGQGWALYRFGCTD
;
A
#
# COMPACT_ATOMS: atom_id res chain seq x y z
N ALA A 1 23.95 -3.46 -3.47
CA ALA A 1 24.34 -4.26 -2.31
C ALA A 1 23.95 -3.61 -0.96
N LEU A 2 24.05 -2.30 -0.80
CA LEU A 2 23.69 -1.56 0.44
C LEU A 2 22.19 -1.60 0.76
N PRO A 3 21.24 -1.43 -0.21
CA PRO A 3 19.80 -1.48 0.07
C PRO A 3 19.36 -2.82 0.70
N ASN A 4 19.94 -3.93 0.23
CA ASN A 4 19.58 -5.25 0.74
C ASN A 4 20.03 -5.51 2.18
N ILE A 5 21.10 -4.86 2.65
CA ILE A 5 21.57 -5.01 4.03
C ILE A 5 20.67 -4.24 4.99
N ILE A 6 20.20 -3.08 4.59
CA ILE A 6 19.34 -2.22 5.42
C ILE A 6 17.89 -2.75 5.44
N SER A 7 17.41 -3.28 4.31
CA SER A 7 16.04 -3.77 4.18
C SER A 7 15.82 -5.22 4.60
N ALA A 8 16.88 -6.01 4.71
CA ALA A 8 16.78 -7.43 5.06
C ALA A 8 16.00 -7.74 6.36
N PRO A 9 16.12 -6.93 7.44
CA PRO A 9 15.30 -7.12 8.64
C PRO A 9 13.81 -6.75 8.44
N TRP A 10 13.46 -6.04 7.35
CA TRP A 10 12.15 -5.43 7.12
C TRP A 10 11.50 -5.89 5.82
N TYR A 11 11.66 -7.16 5.46
CA TYR A 11 10.97 -7.82 4.35
C TYR A 11 11.49 -7.56 2.94
N ARG A 12 12.68 -7.13 2.69
CA ARG A 12 13.23 -6.94 1.31
C ARG A 12 12.27 -6.22 0.33
N ASP A 13 11.30 -5.48 0.84
CA ASP A 13 10.29 -4.80 0.05
C ASP A 13 10.72 -3.35 -0.16
N GLU A 14 11.19 -3.06 -1.34
CA GLU A 14 11.62 -1.71 -1.74
C GLU A 14 10.48 -0.69 -1.59
N ASN A 15 9.24 -1.10 -1.81
CA ASN A 15 8.08 -0.22 -1.71
C ASN A 15 7.82 0.21 -0.25
N ARG A 16 8.09 -0.63 0.73
CA ARG A 16 7.96 -0.26 2.16
C ARG A 16 9.00 0.73 2.61
N ILE A 17 10.22 0.67 2.04
CA ILE A 17 11.26 1.68 2.30
C ILE A 17 10.82 3.04 1.76
N MET A 18 10.19 3.06 0.58
CA MET A 18 9.68 4.28 -0.03
C MET A 18 8.54 4.91 0.79
N THR A 19 7.72 4.12 1.49
CA THR A 19 6.68 4.66 2.39
C THR A 19 7.24 5.26 3.68
N MET A 20 8.45 4.86 4.10
CA MET A 20 9.13 5.43 5.26
C MET A 20 9.91 6.72 4.93
N LEU A 21 10.18 6.98 3.65
CA LEU A 21 10.89 8.18 3.19
C LEU A 21 10.26 9.49 3.69
N PRO A 22 8.92 9.68 3.69
CA PRO A 22 8.30 10.87 4.25
C PRO A 22 8.54 11.06 5.75
N LEU A 23 8.61 9.98 6.53
CA LEU A 23 8.87 10.03 7.98
C LEU A 23 10.26 10.56 8.31
N VAL A 24 11.24 10.28 7.45
CA VAL A 24 12.62 10.76 7.62
C VAL A 24 12.78 12.17 7.02
N THR A 25 12.15 12.44 5.89
CA THR A 25 12.30 13.72 5.18
C THR A 25 11.53 14.86 5.83
N LEU A 26 10.38 14.61 6.46
CA LEU A 26 9.59 15.64 7.13
C LEU A 26 10.35 16.36 8.26
N PRO A 27 11.02 15.65 9.21
CA PRO A 27 11.82 16.32 10.24
C PRO A 27 12.98 17.13 9.65
N LEU A 28 13.65 16.61 8.61
CA LEU A 28 14.75 17.32 7.94
C LEU A 28 14.25 18.60 7.24
N LEU A 29 13.08 18.52 6.64
CA LEU A 29 12.45 19.68 6.00
C LEU A 29 12.07 20.75 7.02
N VAL A 30 11.54 20.37 8.18
CA VAL A 30 11.23 21.31 9.29
C VAL A 30 12.50 21.96 9.82
N ILE A 31 13.59 21.21 10.04
CA ILE A 31 14.87 21.73 10.47
C ILE A 31 15.44 22.70 9.42
N GLY A 32 15.37 22.32 8.15
CA GLY A 32 15.83 23.17 7.05
C GLY A 32 15.05 24.49 6.94
N ILE A 33 13.74 24.46 7.11
CA ILE A 33 12.90 25.67 7.11
C ILE A 33 13.25 26.58 8.28
N ASN A 34 13.44 26.02 9.48
CA ASN A 34 13.82 26.81 10.65
C ASN A 34 15.20 27.47 10.46
N ALA A 35 16.19 26.74 9.97
CA ALA A 35 17.50 27.28 9.68
C ALA A 35 17.47 28.39 8.62
N LEU A 36 16.65 28.24 7.58
CA LEU A 36 16.43 29.26 6.57
C LEU A 36 15.76 30.51 7.17
N ALA A 37 14.77 30.34 8.03
CA ALA A 37 14.08 31.45 8.70
C ALA A 37 15.04 32.24 9.61
N GLU A 38 15.93 31.56 10.33
CA GLU A 38 16.99 32.19 11.14
C GLU A 38 17.99 32.97 10.27
N CYS A 39 18.41 32.38 9.16
CA CYS A 39 19.35 33.02 8.22
C CYS A 39 18.76 34.29 7.58
N VAL A 40 17.48 34.25 7.16
CA VAL A 40 16.77 35.40 6.59
C VAL A 40 16.58 36.50 7.65
N SER A 41 16.26 36.14 8.89
CA SER A 41 16.09 37.09 9.98
C SER A 41 17.41 37.78 10.35
N ALA A 42 18.52 37.05 10.33
CA ALA A 42 19.86 37.57 10.55
C ALA A 42 20.27 38.56 9.43
N CYS A 43 19.99 38.22 8.17
CA CYS A 43 20.24 39.09 7.01
C CYS A 43 19.39 40.39 7.08
N ALA A 44 18.14 40.28 7.47
CA ALA A 44 17.25 41.45 7.62
C ALA A 44 17.72 42.38 8.74
N ALA A 45 18.24 41.83 9.85
CA ALA A 45 18.82 42.61 10.93
C ALA A 45 20.11 43.34 10.50
N SER A 46 20.93 42.71 9.66
CA SER A 46 22.15 43.28 9.11
C SER A 46 21.88 44.42 8.10
N ALA A 47 20.81 44.33 7.35
CA ALA A 47 20.40 45.36 6.38
C ALA A 47 19.86 46.66 7.04
N SER A 48 19.48 46.58 8.31
CA SER A 48 18.95 47.74 9.07
C SER A 48 20.06 48.64 9.63
N PHE A 49 21.33 48.26 9.48
CA PHE A 49 22.49 49.09 9.84
C PHE A 49 22.99 49.91 8.63
N ALA A 50 22.14 50.79 8.08
CA ALA A 50 22.64 51.84 7.21
C ALA A 50 23.24 52.92 8.12
N PRO A 51 24.49 53.35 7.93
CA PRO A 51 25.09 54.40 8.75
C PRO A 51 24.40 55.72 8.42
N SER A 52 23.71 56.26 9.42
CA SER A 52 23.31 57.67 9.41
C SER A 52 24.59 58.51 9.23
N ALA A 53 24.71 59.18 8.11
CA ALA A 53 25.75 60.15 7.86
C ALA A 53 25.68 61.24 8.95
N SER A 54 26.56 61.14 9.93
CA SER A 54 26.76 62.15 10.95
C SER A 54 27.36 63.39 10.29
N SER A 55 26.58 64.42 10.19
CA SER A 55 27.08 65.79 9.92
C SER A 55 28.07 66.21 11.02
N PHE A 56 29.32 66.39 10.62
CA PHE A 56 30.40 66.93 11.42
C PHE A 56 30.11 68.35 11.73
N SER A 57 29.80 68.68 12.98
CA SER A 57 29.81 70.10 13.47
C SER A 57 30.71 70.15 14.68
N THR A 58 31.84 70.86 14.48
CA THR A 58 32.82 71.26 15.47
C THR A 58 32.29 72.36 16.30
N LYS A 59 32.31 72.31 17.66
CA LYS A 59 32.80 73.36 18.55
C LYS A 59 32.73 73.04 20.06
N ASN A 60 33.86 72.93 20.63
CA ASN A 60 34.36 73.50 21.90
C ASN A 60 33.60 73.41 23.21
N SER A 61 34.32 72.82 24.16
CA SER A 61 34.60 73.29 25.53
C SER A 61 33.68 73.01 26.68
N ALA A 62 34.27 72.42 27.66
CA ALA A 62 34.24 72.59 29.10
C ALA A 62 33.21 71.83 29.95
N SER A 63 33.82 70.90 30.73
CA SER A 63 33.65 70.81 32.21
C SER A 63 32.25 70.57 32.78
N SER A 64 32.05 69.42 33.30
CA SER A 64 31.73 69.09 34.71
C SER A 64 30.87 67.80 34.82
N VAL A 65 31.20 67.02 35.78
CA VAL A 65 30.79 65.72 36.26
C VAL A 65 29.42 65.80 37.01
N PRO A 66 28.81 64.69 37.49
CA PRO A 66 27.78 63.88 36.88
C PRO A 66 26.46 63.97 37.63
N SER A 67 25.37 63.49 37.02
CA SER A 67 24.28 62.95 37.82
C SER A 67 23.52 61.87 37.03
N LEU A 68 23.42 60.75 37.70
CA LEU A 68 22.55 59.63 37.34
C LEU A 68 21.08 60.12 37.21
N SER A 69 20.43 59.75 36.14
CA SER A 69 19.02 59.43 36.20
C SER A 69 18.69 58.47 35.07
N SER A 70 18.49 57.24 35.50
CA SER A 70 17.93 56.14 34.75
C SER A 70 16.53 56.42 34.28
N ALA A 71 16.14 55.75 33.28
CA ALA A 71 14.80 55.46 32.82
C ALA A 71 14.28 56.29 31.65
N SER A 72 14.22 55.66 30.52
CA SER A 72 13.18 55.72 29.49
C SER A 72 13.71 55.51 28.07
N ALA A 73 14.18 54.30 27.78
CA ALA A 73 14.46 53.92 26.40
C ALA A 73 14.21 52.42 26.15
N VAL A 74 13.20 51.83 26.80
CA VAL A 74 12.91 50.39 26.65
C VAL A 74 11.61 50.09 25.88
N SER A 75 10.84 51.05 25.49
CA SER A 75 9.51 50.79 24.89
C SER A 75 9.43 50.84 23.36
N SER A 76 10.52 51.14 22.63
CA SER A 76 10.45 51.26 21.16
C SER A 76 10.99 50.09 20.36
N VAL A 77 11.61 49.08 21.00
CA VAL A 77 12.24 47.97 20.28
C VAL A 77 11.27 46.81 20.04
N LYS A 78 10.14 46.74 20.75
CA LYS A 78 9.22 45.60 20.64
C LYS A 78 8.33 45.57 19.39
N ASN A 79 8.09 46.70 18.75
CA ASN A 79 7.15 46.76 17.62
C ASN A 79 7.82 46.50 16.25
N ALA A 80 9.14 46.71 16.14
CA ALA A 80 9.85 46.40 14.89
C ALA A 80 10.09 44.90 14.67
N SER A 81 10.19 44.11 15.74
CA SER A 81 10.40 42.66 15.68
C SER A 81 9.17 41.90 15.20
N PHE A 82 7.96 42.36 15.48
CA PHE A 82 6.74 41.66 15.14
C PHE A 82 6.41 41.74 13.64
N ALA A 83 6.62 42.92 13.03
CA ALA A 83 6.38 43.10 11.59
C ALA A 83 7.40 42.30 10.72
N SER A 84 8.64 42.19 11.20
CA SER A 84 9.69 41.42 10.51
C SER A 84 9.36 39.94 10.46
N ASN A 85 8.85 39.37 11.55
CA ASN A 85 8.53 37.91 11.60
C ASN A 85 7.35 37.53 10.67
N TRP A 86 6.38 38.43 10.49
CA TRP A 86 5.26 38.19 9.57
C TRP A 86 5.71 38.17 8.10
N ILE A 87 6.63 39.04 7.71
CA ILE A 87 7.18 39.10 6.36
C ILE A 87 7.96 37.79 6.06
N VAL A 88 8.74 37.29 7.02
CA VAL A 88 9.47 36.05 6.90
C VAL A 88 8.51 34.86 6.76
N LEU A 89 7.45 34.81 7.58
CA LEU A 89 6.44 33.76 7.51
C LEU A 89 5.71 33.77 6.15
N ILE A 90 5.34 34.94 5.64
CA ILE A 90 4.69 35.09 4.35
C ILE A 90 5.64 34.63 3.23
N ALA A 91 6.91 35.00 3.28
CA ALA A 91 7.91 34.58 2.29
C ALA A 91 8.12 33.06 2.27
N VAL A 92 8.24 32.44 3.46
CA VAL A 92 8.35 30.97 3.59
C VAL A 92 7.10 30.28 3.05
N PHE A 93 5.91 30.79 3.38
CA PHE A 93 4.66 30.23 2.88
C PHE A 93 4.53 30.35 1.36
N LEU A 94 5.00 31.45 0.79
CA LEU A 94 5.01 31.68 -0.65
C LEU A 94 5.99 30.74 -1.36
N VAL A 95 7.16 30.49 -0.81
CA VAL A 95 8.13 29.51 -1.34
C VAL A 95 7.56 28.10 -1.28
N ILE A 96 6.93 27.71 -0.17
CA ILE A 96 6.28 26.39 -0.05
C ILE A 96 5.15 26.26 -1.07
N ALA A 97 4.33 27.29 -1.24
CA ALA A 97 3.25 27.30 -2.22
C ALA A 97 3.78 27.16 -3.67
N ILE A 98 4.84 27.91 -4.00
CA ILE A 98 5.50 27.81 -5.32
C ILE A 98 6.08 26.40 -5.54
N LEU A 99 6.74 25.83 -4.53
CA LEU A 99 7.28 24.48 -4.62
C LEU A 99 6.16 23.43 -4.75
N ALA A 100 5.06 23.57 -4.03
CA ALA A 100 3.91 22.69 -4.14
C ALA A 100 3.24 22.76 -5.52
N VAL A 101 3.07 23.96 -6.07
CA VAL A 101 2.52 24.17 -7.42
C VAL A 101 3.47 23.67 -8.49
N SER A 102 4.77 23.94 -8.37
CA SER A 102 5.76 23.45 -9.33
C SER A 102 5.86 21.92 -9.31
N ALA A 103 5.74 21.28 -8.14
CA ALA A 103 5.69 19.83 -8.03
C ALA A 103 4.45 19.23 -8.72
N GLN A 104 3.33 19.92 -8.76
CA GLN A 104 2.13 19.50 -9.50
C GLN A 104 2.30 19.64 -11.01
N ILE A 105 2.96 20.70 -11.46
CA ILE A 105 3.14 20.99 -12.89
C ILE A 105 4.25 20.12 -13.52
N VAL A 106 5.32 19.86 -12.78
CA VAL A 106 6.52 19.16 -13.29
C VAL A 106 6.36 17.62 -13.26
N CYS A 107 5.38 17.07 -12.51
CA CYS A 107 5.18 15.63 -12.42
C CYS A 107 3.85 15.18 -13.04
N PRO A 108 3.68 15.22 -14.40
CA PRO A 108 2.51 14.65 -15.06
C PRO A 108 2.37 13.14 -14.82
N SER A 109 3.46 12.45 -14.47
CA SER A 109 3.45 11.06 -14.02
C SER A 109 2.62 10.84 -12.75
N ARG A 110 2.44 11.86 -11.91
CA ARG A 110 1.61 11.78 -10.70
C ARG A 110 0.12 11.72 -10.99
N SER A 111 -0.36 12.51 -11.95
CA SER A 111 -1.76 12.43 -12.38
C SER A 111 -2.02 11.10 -13.08
N ALA A 112 -1.13 10.67 -13.96
CA ALA A 112 -1.24 9.36 -14.61
C ALA A 112 -1.22 8.20 -13.60
N ALA A 113 -0.32 8.23 -12.61
CA ALA A 113 -0.29 7.24 -11.55
C ALA A 113 -1.57 7.25 -10.70
N ARG A 114 -2.07 8.45 -10.35
CA ARG A 114 -3.33 8.59 -9.61
C ARG A 114 -4.51 8.04 -10.42
N ASP A 115 -4.60 8.38 -11.69
CA ASP A 115 -5.68 7.93 -12.57
C ASP A 115 -5.61 6.41 -12.77
N THR A 116 -4.41 5.85 -12.88
CA THR A 116 -4.18 4.40 -12.90
C THR A 116 -4.64 3.75 -11.59
N ILE A 117 -4.24 4.30 -10.44
CA ILE A 117 -4.66 3.77 -9.13
C ILE A 117 -6.18 3.82 -8.98
N ILE A 118 -6.82 4.94 -9.36
CA ILE A 118 -8.28 5.08 -9.29
C ILE A 118 -8.95 4.08 -10.23
N ALA A 119 -8.46 3.92 -11.45
CA ALA A 119 -8.99 2.95 -12.41
C ALA A 119 -8.88 1.52 -11.89
N HIS A 120 -7.74 1.14 -11.31
CA HIS A 120 -7.51 -0.20 -10.78
C HIS A 120 -8.11 -0.44 -9.38
N SER A 121 -8.48 0.59 -8.65
CA SER A 121 -9.22 0.45 -7.38
C SER A 121 -10.75 0.45 -7.55
N SER A 122 -11.25 0.66 -8.76
CA SER A 122 -12.66 0.58 -9.07
C SER A 122 -13.12 -0.88 -9.16
N LEU A 123 -14.17 -1.24 -8.41
CA LEU A 123 -14.81 -2.56 -8.51
C LEU A 123 -15.57 -2.78 -9.83
N ASN A 124 -15.85 -1.71 -10.56
CA ASN A 124 -16.49 -1.73 -11.88
C ASN A 124 -15.47 -1.92 -13.01
N GLN A 125 -14.49 -2.75 -12.81
CA GLN A 125 -13.57 -3.07 -13.88
C GLN A 125 -14.25 -3.97 -14.91
N SER A 126 -14.11 -3.60 -16.16
CA SER A 126 -14.66 -4.34 -17.29
C SER A 126 -13.88 -5.62 -17.59
N ASP A 127 -12.71 -5.80 -16.99
CA ASP A 127 -11.90 -7.01 -17.14
C ASP A 127 -12.34 -8.07 -16.12
N PRO A 128 -12.99 -9.16 -16.55
CA PRO A 128 -13.40 -10.24 -15.66
C PRO A 128 -12.23 -10.96 -14.99
N ASN A 129 -11.01 -10.80 -15.54
CA ASN A 129 -9.81 -11.44 -15.02
C ASN A 129 -9.06 -10.60 -13.99
N GLU A 130 -9.60 -9.43 -13.58
CA GLU A 130 -9.02 -8.70 -12.46
C GLU A 130 -9.24 -9.42 -11.12
N GLN A 131 -8.41 -9.08 -10.11
CA GLN A 131 -8.44 -9.73 -8.81
C GLN A 131 -9.82 -9.67 -8.16
N LEU A 132 -10.49 -8.51 -8.23
CA LEU A 132 -11.77 -8.30 -7.57
C LEU A 132 -12.69 -7.46 -8.45
N THR A 133 -13.80 -8.08 -8.86
CA THR A 133 -14.88 -7.45 -9.63
C THR A 133 -16.20 -7.62 -8.90
N GLU A 134 -17.23 -6.88 -9.29
CA GLU A 134 -18.58 -7.06 -8.71
C GLU A 134 -19.09 -8.49 -8.87
N GLN A 135 -18.81 -9.11 -10.03
CA GLN A 135 -19.19 -10.48 -10.32
C GLN A 135 -18.49 -11.45 -9.36
N LYS A 136 -17.18 -11.30 -9.16
CA LYS A 136 -16.40 -12.12 -8.23
C LYS A 136 -16.92 -11.97 -6.80
N ILE A 137 -17.18 -10.75 -6.33
CA ILE A 137 -17.78 -10.50 -5.01
C ILE A 137 -19.14 -11.20 -4.86
N ALA A 138 -19.98 -11.13 -5.90
CA ALA A 138 -21.29 -11.78 -5.87
C ALA A 138 -21.15 -13.32 -5.79
N VAL A 139 -20.21 -13.90 -6.52
CA VAL A 139 -19.93 -15.35 -6.47
C VAL A 139 -19.36 -15.75 -5.12
N LEU A 140 -18.36 -15.05 -4.61
CA LEU A 140 -17.74 -15.35 -3.31
C LEU A 140 -18.75 -15.30 -2.17
N ARG A 141 -19.68 -14.34 -2.20
CA ARG A 141 -20.79 -14.28 -1.24
C ARG A 141 -21.68 -15.54 -1.32
N LYS A 142 -22.11 -15.92 -2.53
CA LYS A 142 -22.96 -17.09 -2.73
C LYS A 142 -22.26 -18.39 -2.36
N VAL A 143 -20.96 -18.49 -2.64
CA VAL A 143 -20.13 -19.63 -2.22
C VAL A 143 -20.12 -19.72 -0.70
N THR A 144 -19.81 -18.64 0.02
CA THR A 144 -19.77 -18.64 1.49
C THR A 144 -21.14 -18.92 2.11
N GLU A 145 -22.23 -18.35 1.54
CA GLU A 145 -23.60 -18.67 1.96
C GLU A 145 -23.94 -20.14 1.82
N ARG A 146 -23.42 -20.81 0.78
CA ARG A 146 -23.67 -22.22 0.51
C ARG A 146 -22.81 -23.17 1.35
N THR A 147 -21.52 -22.85 1.51
CA THR A 147 -20.56 -23.73 2.20
C THR A 147 -20.54 -23.51 3.71
N GLY A 148 -20.95 -22.34 4.16
CA GLY A 148 -20.75 -21.88 5.53
C GLY A 148 -19.29 -21.48 5.78
N THR A 149 -19.01 -21.09 7.03
CA THR A 149 -17.69 -20.59 7.45
C THR A 149 -16.74 -21.68 7.96
N GLN A 150 -17.21 -22.92 8.10
CA GLN A 150 -16.43 -24.04 8.61
C GLN A 150 -15.83 -24.90 7.49
N ALA A 151 -16.49 -24.93 6.33
CA ALA A 151 -16.02 -25.69 5.17
C ALA A 151 -14.75 -25.10 4.60
N THR A 152 -13.78 -25.94 4.24
CA THR A 152 -12.54 -25.50 3.59
C THR A 152 -12.75 -25.35 2.09
N ILE A 153 -12.39 -24.18 1.55
CA ILE A 153 -12.49 -23.88 0.12
C ILE A 153 -11.09 -23.80 -0.48
N ILE A 154 -10.86 -24.62 -1.48
CA ILE A 154 -9.62 -24.70 -2.27
C ILE A 154 -9.87 -23.93 -3.57
N SER A 155 -9.04 -22.97 -3.88
CA SER A 155 -9.10 -22.18 -5.13
C SER A 155 -7.77 -21.49 -5.36
N ASP A 156 -7.50 -21.07 -6.59
CA ASP A 156 -6.34 -20.23 -6.87
C ASP A 156 -6.51 -18.85 -6.24
N PRO A 157 -5.62 -18.42 -5.32
CA PRO A 157 -5.70 -17.09 -4.72
C PRO A 157 -5.49 -15.95 -5.72
N LEU A 158 -4.78 -16.25 -6.85
CA LEU A 158 -4.45 -15.25 -7.87
C LEU A 158 -5.66 -14.85 -8.74
N ASN A 159 -6.75 -15.64 -8.71
CA ASN A 159 -8.01 -15.27 -9.38
C ASN A 159 -8.91 -14.38 -8.53
N GLY A 160 -8.48 -14.03 -7.30
CA GLY A 160 -9.21 -13.21 -6.35
C GLY A 160 -10.08 -13.99 -5.34
N SER A 161 -10.07 -15.31 -5.37
CA SER A 161 -10.82 -16.15 -4.41
C SER A 161 -10.40 -15.91 -2.96
N MET A 162 -9.14 -15.56 -2.72
CA MET A 162 -8.59 -15.26 -1.38
C MET A 162 -9.40 -14.17 -0.63
N TYR A 163 -10.07 -13.27 -1.36
CA TYR A 163 -10.89 -12.23 -0.73
C TYR A 163 -12.15 -12.75 -0.04
N ALA A 164 -12.55 -14.02 -0.27
CA ALA A 164 -13.69 -14.62 0.41
C ALA A 164 -13.48 -14.67 1.93
N GLU A 165 -12.26 -14.92 2.38
CA GLU A 165 -11.94 -14.91 3.81
C GLU A 165 -12.12 -13.51 4.41
N THR A 166 -11.51 -12.50 3.81
CA THR A 166 -11.56 -11.13 4.33
C THR A 166 -12.96 -10.51 4.24
N LEU A 167 -13.69 -10.76 3.14
CA LEU A 167 -15.01 -10.13 2.91
C LEU A 167 -16.16 -10.87 3.56
N PHE A 168 -16.10 -12.20 3.68
CA PHE A 168 -17.23 -13.04 4.05
C PHE A 168 -16.90 -14.05 5.15
N ASN A 169 -15.69 -14.02 5.71
CA ASN A 169 -15.22 -14.96 6.72
C ASN A 169 -15.31 -16.44 6.26
N ALA A 170 -15.08 -16.69 4.97
CA ALA A 170 -14.97 -18.02 4.45
C ALA A 170 -13.62 -18.65 4.87
N ASN A 171 -13.58 -19.96 5.11
CA ASN A 171 -12.34 -20.65 5.41
C ASN A 171 -11.64 -21.06 4.10
N MET A 172 -10.73 -20.20 3.62
CA MET A 172 -9.95 -20.46 2.41
C MET A 172 -8.68 -21.23 2.76
N LEU A 173 -8.37 -22.32 1.98
CA LEU A 173 -7.07 -22.98 2.14
C LEU A 173 -5.92 -22.03 1.76
N TYR A 174 -6.14 -21.17 0.76
CA TYR A 174 -5.18 -20.16 0.30
C TYR A 174 -5.70 -18.73 0.58
N PRO A 175 -5.64 -18.26 1.84
CA PRO A 175 -6.14 -16.93 2.23
C PRO A 175 -5.24 -15.80 1.75
N ILE A 176 -4.01 -16.12 1.39
CA ILE A 176 -3.01 -15.19 0.87
C ILE A 176 -2.20 -15.88 -0.23
N ILE A 177 -1.60 -15.07 -1.09
CA ILE A 177 -0.65 -15.56 -2.08
C ILE A 177 0.61 -16.03 -1.32
N ASN A 178 0.86 -17.32 -1.33
CA ASN A 178 1.97 -17.93 -0.61
C ASN A 178 3.00 -18.53 -1.57
N ALA A 179 4.25 -18.16 -1.38
CA ALA A 179 5.40 -18.61 -2.15
C ALA A 179 6.01 -19.96 -1.65
N ARG A 180 5.41 -20.61 -0.69
CA ARG A 180 6.03 -21.73 0.01
C ARG A 180 5.47 -23.08 -0.42
N THR A 181 5.71 -23.46 -1.67
CA THR A 181 5.48 -24.82 -2.14
C THR A 181 6.55 -25.81 -1.67
N ASP A 182 7.71 -25.32 -1.31
CA ASP A 182 8.91 -26.10 -1.00
C ASP A 182 9.03 -26.60 0.45
N VAL A 183 8.03 -26.29 1.29
CA VAL A 183 7.95 -26.86 2.65
C VAL A 183 7.14 -28.18 2.60
N PRO A 184 7.78 -29.36 2.63
CA PRO A 184 7.09 -30.64 2.41
C PRO A 184 6.00 -30.97 3.44
N SER A 185 5.99 -30.29 4.59
CA SER A 185 5.01 -30.45 5.66
C SER A 185 3.82 -29.51 5.55
N ALA A 186 3.89 -28.46 4.72
CA ALA A 186 2.79 -27.51 4.58
C ALA A 186 1.63 -28.13 3.80
N PRO A 187 0.38 -28.01 4.27
CA PRO A 187 -0.79 -28.57 3.58
C PRO A 187 -0.95 -27.97 2.18
N PHE A 188 -0.59 -26.71 1.99
CA PHE A 188 -0.70 -25.99 0.72
C PHE A 188 0.03 -26.69 -0.43
N GLY A 189 1.34 -26.93 -0.30
CA GLY A 189 2.13 -27.57 -1.34
C GLY A 189 1.74 -29.04 -1.59
N LYS A 190 1.23 -29.74 -0.57
CA LYS A 190 0.71 -31.12 -0.74
C LYS A 190 -0.54 -31.14 -1.59
N VAL A 191 -1.48 -30.22 -1.35
CA VAL A 191 -2.72 -30.13 -2.11
C VAL A 191 -2.44 -29.76 -3.56
N GLU A 192 -1.57 -28.77 -3.81
CA GLU A 192 -1.16 -28.37 -5.16
C GLU A 192 -0.53 -29.56 -5.92
N THR A 193 0.40 -30.26 -5.28
CA THR A 193 1.09 -31.42 -5.88
C THR A 193 0.12 -32.57 -6.12
N ALA A 194 -0.77 -32.85 -5.17
CA ALA A 194 -1.76 -33.91 -5.31
C ALA A 194 -2.74 -33.59 -6.43
N PHE A 195 -3.24 -32.34 -6.48
CA PHE A 195 -4.17 -31.94 -7.53
C PHE A 195 -3.53 -31.99 -8.93
N ALA A 196 -2.29 -31.58 -9.06
CA ALA A 196 -1.54 -31.62 -10.32
C ALA A 196 -1.20 -33.05 -10.79
N SER A 197 -1.23 -34.03 -9.90
CA SER A 197 -0.87 -35.45 -10.25
C SER A 197 -1.85 -36.13 -11.18
N GLY A 198 -3.11 -35.72 -11.23
CA GLY A 198 -4.18 -36.41 -11.93
C GLY A 198 -4.69 -37.68 -11.21
N ASP A 199 -4.14 -37.98 -10.03
CA ASP A 199 -4.52 -39.18 -9.25
C ASP A 199 -5.60 -38.84 -8.21
N ALA A 200 -6.81 -39.36 -8.46
CA ALA A 200 -7.96 -39.16 -7.58
C ALA A 200 -7.72 -39.62 -6.13
N GLN A 201 -7.02 -40.75 -5.95
CA GLN A 201 -6.72 -41.30 -4.63
C GLN A 201 -5.75 -40.39 -3.86
N GLN A 202 -4.77 -39.85 -4.56
CA GLN A 202 -3.81 -38.92 -3.97
C GLN A 202 -4.49 -37.61 -3.60
N VAL A 203 -5.39 -37.09 -4.43
CA VAL A 203 -6.17 -35.87 -4.15
C VAL A 203 -7.03 -36.09 -2.92
N LEU A 204 -7.89 -37.11 -2.90
CA LEU A 204 -8.79 -37.39 -1.78
C LEU A 204 -8.00 -37.67 -0.49
N GLY A 205 -6.94 -38.50 -0.59
CA GLY A 205 -6.08 -38.80 0.57
C GLY A 205 -5.33 -37.60 1.14
N THR A 206 -5.20 -36.50 0.36
CA THR A 206 -4.55 -35.29 0.80
C THR A 206 -5.56 -34.24 1.30
N VAL A 207 -6.71 -34.12 0.63
CA VAL A 207 -7.70 -33.06 0.89
C VAL A 207 -8.62 -33.47 2.04
N CYS A 208 -9.18 -34.68 2.01
CA CYS A 208 -10.18 -35.10 2.99
C CYS A 208 -9.69 -35.10 4.47
N PRO A 209 -8.40 -35.31 4.77
CA PRO A 209 -7.91 -35.20 6.14
C PRO A 209 -7.59 -33.76 6.59
N LEU A 210 -7.83 -32.73 5.77
CA LEU A 210 -7.49 -31.36 6.13
C LEU A 210 -8.34 -30.84 7.29
N THR A 211 -9.63 -31.18 7.27
CA THR A 211 -10.58 -30.75 8.31
C THR A 211 -11.65 -31.84 8.54
N ASP A 212 -12.42 -31.70 9.62
CA ASP A 212 -13.60 -32.52 9.86
C ASP A 212 -14.85 -31.96 9.14
N ALA A 213 -14.70 -30.87 8.40
CA ALA A 213 -15.76 -30.20 7.65
C ALA A 213 -15.65 -30.53 6.15
N PRO A 214 -16.72 -30.37 5.37
CA PRO A 214 -16.67 -30.61 3.92
C PRO A 214 -15.68 -29.70 3.21
N GLU A 215 -14.96 -30.25 2.25
CA GLU A 215 -14.02 -29.54 1.40
C GLU A 215 -14.61 -29.26 0.03
N TYR A 216 -14.34 -28.06 -0.47
CA TYR A 216 -14.84 -27.58 -1.75
C TYR A 216 -13.70 -27.09 -2.63
N PHE A 217 -13.91 -27.20 -3.92
CA PHE A 217 -13.05 -26.61 -4.95
C PHE A 217 -13.84 -25.57 -5.73
N LEU A 218 -13.27 -24.35 -5.84
CA LEU A 218 -13.90 -23.24 -6.54
C LEU A 218 -13.09 -22.86 -7.78
N THR A 219 -13.72 -22.93 -8.97
CA THR A 219 -13.19 -22.35 -10.19
C THR A 219 -13.79 -20.95 -10.38
N MET A 220 -12.96 -19.93 -10.60
CA MET A 220 -13.41 -18.53 -10.75
C MET A 220 -12.57 -17.77 -11.77
N GLY A 221 -12.37 -18.37 -12.95
CA GLY A 221 -11.63 -17.78 -14.05
C GLY A 221 -10.12 -17.77 -13.86
N ASP A 222 -9.45 -17.07 -14.76
CA ASP A 222 -8.00 -17.03 -14.83
C ASP A 222 -7.37 -16.18 -13.71
N GLN A 223 -6.05 -16.33 -13.59
CA GLN A 223 -5.24 -15.49 -12.72
C GLN A 223 -5.27 -14.04 -13.17
N ALA A 224 -5.42 -13.11 -12.24
CA ALA A 224 -5.50 -11.68 -12.52
C ALA A 224 -4.26 -11.16 -13.24
N GLN A 225 -4.47 -10.34 -14.26
CA GLN A 225 -3.38 -9.73 -15.03
C GLN A 225 -2.46 -8.87 -14.16
N SER A 226 -3.00 -8.17 -13.19
CA SER A 226 -2.22 -7.37 -12.23
C SER A 226 -1.24 -8.20 -11.40
N LEU A 227 -1.43 -9.53 -11.31
CA LEU A 227 -0.56 -10.46 -10.58
C LEU A 227 0.37 -11.27 -11.49
N GLN A 228 0.46 -10.96 -12.77
CA GLN A 228 1.33 -11.69 -13.72
C GLN A 228 2.82 -11.64 -13.37
N SER A 229 3.25 -10.61 -12.65
CA SER A 229 4.63 -10.50 -12.16
C SER A 229 4.94 -11.37 -10.95
N PHE A 230 3.94 -12.03 -10.37
CA PHE A 230 4.13 -12.89 -9.20
C PHE A 230 4.92 -14.15 -9.59
N PRO A 231 6.11 -14.40 -8.98
CA PRO A 231 7.04 -15.42 -9.46
C PRO A 231 6.56 -16.86 -9.24
N TYR A 232 5.60 -17.08 -8.34
CA TYR A 232 5.12 -18.42 -7.97
C TYR A 232 3.75 -18.76 -8.55
N ARG A 233 3.27 -17.98 -9.52
CA ARG A 233 1.94 -18.17 -10.12
C ARG A 233 1.72 -19.58 -10.72
N ALA A 234 2.76 -20.17 -11.30
CA ALA A 234 2.70 -21.47 -11.95
C ALA A 234 2.35 -22.63 -10.99
N GLN A 235 2.52 -22.43 -9.68
CA GLN A 235 2.15 -23.45 -8.69
C GLN A 235 0.64 -23.73 -8.68
N TYR A 236 -0.18 -22.77 -9.12
CA TYR A 236 -1.65 -22.88 -9.15
C TYR A 236 -2.21 -23.25 -10.54
N ASP A 237 -1.35 -23.45 -11.57
CA ASP A 237 -1.79 -23.72 -12.94
C ASP A 237 -2.69 -24.94 -13.06
N SER A 238 -2.48 -25.96 -12.21
CA SER A 238 -3.32 -27.16 -12.18
C SER A 238 -4.78 -26.87 -11.83
N PHE A 239 -5.05 -25.80 -11.06
CA PHE A 239 -6.41 -25.39 -10.69
C PHE A 239 -7.17 -24.72 -11.84
N HIS A 240 -6.50 -24.43 -12.96
CA HIS A 240 -7.08 -23.90 -14.20
C HIS A 240 -7.07 -24.91 -15.36
N ASN A 241 -6.56 -26.10 -15.14
CA ASN A 241 -6.52 -27.12 -16.16
C ASN A 241 -7.91 -27.79 -16.30
N GLU A 242 -8.67 -27.34 -17.29
CA GLU A 242 -10.04 -27.83 -17.54
C GLU A 242 -10.08 -29.35 -17.76
N GLU A 243 -9.13 -29.91 -18.54
CA GLU A 243 -9.06 -31.35 -18.81
C GLU A 243 -8.84 -32.16 -17.51
N LEU A 244 -8.02 -31.62 -16.59
CA LEU A 244 -7.77 -32.24 -15.30
C LEU A 244 -9.01 -32.18 -14.40
N ILE A 245 -9.66 -31.03 -14.38
CA ILE A 245 -10.89 -30.79 -13.60
C ILE A 245 -11.99 -31.74 -14.11
N ASP A 246 -12.18 -31.83 -15.43
CA ASP A 246 -13.15 -32.73 -16.05
C ASP A 246 -12.86 -34.21 -15.71
N THR A 247 -11.59 -34.61 -15.74
CA THR A 247 -11.17 -35.96 -15.30
C THR A 247 -11.59 -36.23 -13.85
N TYR A 248 -11.42 -35.28 -12.95
CA TYR A 248 -11.85 -35.41 -11.56
C TYR A 248 -13.37 -35.40 -11.40
N VAL A 249 -14.10 -34.68 -12.24
CA VAL A 249 -15.57 -34.66 -12.25
C VAL A 249 -16.10 -36.00 -12.75
N ASP A 250 -15.57 -36.50 -13.86
CA ASP A 250 -15.97 -37.79 -14.46
C ASP A 250 -15.64 -38.96 -13.53
N GLY A 251 -14.53 -38.90 -12.82
CA GLY A 251 -14.12 -39.87 -11.81
C GLY A 251 -14.82 -39.77 -10.47
N GLY A 252 -15.70 -38.78 -10.27
CA GLY A 252 -16.42 -38.54 -9.00
C GLY A 252 -15.56 -37.99 -7.87
N THR A 253 -14.31 -37.62 -8.14
CA THR A 253 -13.43 -36.91 -7.18
C THR A 253 -13.93 -35.53 -6.85
N LEU A 254 -14.51 -34.85 -7.87
CA LEU A 254 -15.17 -33.57 -7.75
C LEU A 254 -16.64 -33.70 -8.17
N VAL A 255 -17.55 -33.29 -7.32
CA VAL A 255 -19.00 -33.26 -7.59
C VAL A 255 -19.47 -31.83 -7.70
N LYS A 256 -19.93 -31.40 -8.87
CA LYS A 256 -20.43 -30.03 -9.06
C LYS A 256 -21.66 -29.78 -8.19
N VAL A 257 -21.58 -28.77 -7.30
CA VAL A 257 -22.66 -28.41 -6.38
C VAL A 257 -23.32 -27.07 -6.72
N ALA A 258 -22.62 -26.22 -7.48
CA ALA A 258 -23.19 -25.00 -8.01
C ALA A 258 -22.50 -24.58 -9.32
N ASP A 259 -23.31 -23.98 -10.20
CA ASP A 259 -22.84 -23.39 -11.46
C ASP A 259 -22.96 -21.87 -11.36
N TYR A 260 -21.87 -21.18 -11.67
CA TYR A 260 -21.77 -19.73 -11.66
C TYR A 260 -21.41 -19.17 -13.05
N SER A 261 -21.60 -19.94 -14.12
CA SER A 261 -21.27 -19.57 -15.50
C SER A 261 -21.94 -18.27 -15.96
N GLN A 262 -23.03 -17.87 -15.33
CA GLN A 262 -23.68 -16.58 -15.55
C GLN A 262 -22.86 -15.36 -15.13
N TYR A 263 -21.83 -15.56 -14.28
CA TYR A 263 -20.91 -14.53 -13.84
C TYR A 263 -19.58 -14.56 -14.58
N GLY A 264 -19.16 -15.73 -15.05
CA GLY A 264 -17.94 -15.96 -15.80
C GLY A 264 -17.89 -17.38 -16.34
N GLN A 265 -17.37 -17.55 -17.55
CA GLN A 265 -17.31 -18.86 -18.20
C GLN A 265 -16.52 -19.84 -17.34
N GLY A 266 -17.06 -21.05 -17.14
CA GLY A 266 -16.41 -22.13 -16.38
C GLY A 266 -16.39 -21.93 -14.85
N TRP A 267 -17.05 -20.88 -14.33
CA TRP A 267 -17.09 -20.67 -12.88
C TRP A 267 -18.06 -21.64 -12.21
N ALA A 268 -17.57 -22.42 -11.28
CA ALA A 268 -18.36 -23.43 -10.59
C ALA A 268 -17.78 -23.76 -9.22
N LEU A 269 -18.63 -24.28 -8.35
CA LEU A 269 -18.25 -24.83 -7.06
C LEU A 269 -18.43 -26.35 -7.11
N TYR A 270 -17.42 -27.06 -6.69
CA TYR A 270 -17.40 -28.51 -6.58
C TYR A 270 -17.18 -28.91 -5.12
N ARG A 271 -17.74 -30.03 -4.72
CA ARG A 271 -17.43 -30.72 -3.46
C ARG A 271 -16.49 -31.86 -3.73
N PHE A 272 -15.47 -32.06 -2.89
CA PHE A 272 -14.67 -33.28 -2.97
C PHE A 272 -15.48 -34.50 -2.54
N GLY A 273 -15.27 -35.61 -3.21
CA GLY A 273 -15.94 -36.89 -2.96
C GLY A 273 -15.35 -37.61 -1.75
N CYS A 274 -15.10 -36.90 -0.67
CA CYS A 274 -14.65 -37.49 0.58
C CYS A 274 -15.77 -38.40 1.11
N THR A 275 -15.41 -39.66 1.40
CA THR A 275 -16.32 -40.60 2.07
C THR A 275 -16.27 -40.31 3.56
N ASP A 276 -17.44 -40.06 4.15
CA ASP A 276 -17.64 -39.91 5.60
C ASP A 276 -17.24 -41.21 6.33
#